data_b60ee6f7e8f2fc2265b8cc763df6222a
#
_entry.id   b60ee6f7e8f2fc2265b8cc763df6222a
#
_cell.length_a   1.000
_cell.length_b   1.000
_cell.length_c   1.000
_cell.angle_alpha   90.00
_cell.angle_beta   90.00
_cell.angle_gamma   90.00
#
_symmetry.space_group_name_H-M   'P 1'
#
loop_
_entity.id
_entity.type
_entity.pdbx_description
1 polymer ?
#
loop_
_entity_poly.entity_id
_entity_poly.type
_entity_poly.pdbx_seq_one_letter_code
_entity_poly.pdbx_strand_id
1 'polypeptide(L)'
;MTLKEIIQSYKDEEQINNSEIARRLGVTKSTVHKWLSGDVKRLHNDTIAKISEVFGYDVGAMLNGTVLTFKKPILGYVKAGYDLFAQENYLGEEEVTEVDRKKGDYFLKVTGDSMIGEGIMDGSLAYVKQCDDVPSGSIAVVLIGGDEVTIKRFIKKSDMIILEAANPQVPARYFSKHEVNELPVKILGKVIYVKTIF
;
A
#
# COMPACT_ATOMS: atom_id res chain seq x y z
N MET A 1 8.48 12.29 15.87
CA MET A 1 7.51 13.15 15.15
C MET A 1 6.95 14.20 16.09
N THR A 2 6.61 15.37 15.59
CA THR A 2 5.94 16.44 16.36
C THR A 2 4.41 16.23 16.34
N LEU A 3 3.70 16.81 17.30
CA LEU A 3 2.24 16.78 17.32
C LEU A 3 1.62 17.30 16.01
N LYS A 4 2.19 18.39 15.49
CA LYS A 4 1.78 18.97 14.20
C LYS A 4 1.84 17.95 13.06
N GLU A 5 2.97 17.24 12.94
CA GLU A 5 3.18 16.22 11.90
C GLU A 5 2.21 15.07 12.04
N ILE A 6 1.96 14.62 13.28
CA ILE A 6 1.01 13.52 13.57
C ILE A 6 -0.43 13.92 13.17
N ILE A 7 -0.88 15.11 13.60
CA ILE A 7 -2.24 15.59 13.26
C ILE A 7 -2.38 15.84 11.76
N GLN A 8 -1.34 16.40 11.12
CA GLN A 8 -1.37 16.65 9.67
C GLN A 8 -1.41 15.33 8.89
N SER A 9 -0.58 14.35 9.26
CA SER A 9 -0.58 13.02 8.65
C SER A 9 -1.96 12.37 8.72
N TYR A 10 -2.57 12.33 9.92
CA TYR A 10 -3.91 11.78 10.11
C TYR A 10 -4.98 12.49 9.26
N LYS A 11 -4.91 13.83 9.21
CA LYS A 11 -5.82 14.65 8.41
C LYS A 11 -5.73 14.32 6.92
N ASP A 12 -4.50 14.23 6.40
CA ASP A 12 -4.24 13.96 4.99
C ASP A 12 -4.64 12.52 4.62
N GLU A 13 -4.37 11.57 5.51
CA GLU A 13 -4.73 10.18 5.37
C GLU A 13 -6.24 9.95 5.31
N GLU A 14 -6.99 10.56 6.25
CA GLU A 14 -8.44 10.42 6.33
C GLU A 14 -9.18 11.36 5.35
N GLN A 15 -8.44 12.24 4.63
CA GLN A 15 -8.98 13.26 3.73
C GLN A 15 -10.04 14.15 4.41
N ILE A 16 -9.81 14.49 5.68
CA ILE A 16 -10.73 15.26 6.52
C ILE A 16 -10.21 16.66 6.80
N ASN A 17 -11.11 17.57 7.16
CA ASN A 17 -10.77 18.93 7.55
C ASN A 17 -10.65 19.11 9.08
N ASN A 18 -10.17 20.28 9.51
CA ASN A 18 -9.96 20.59 10.92
C ASN A 18 -11.24 20.50 11.76
N SER A 19 -12.41 20.76 11.18
CA SER A 19 -13.69 20.68 11.87
C SER A 19 -14.06 19.23 12.17
N GLU A 20 -13.78 18.32 11.25
CA GLU A 20 -14.03 16.90 11.42
C GLU A 20 -13.08 16.28 12.46
N ILE A 21 -11.79 16.65 12.43
CA ILE A 21 -10.85 16.25 13.49
C ILE A 21 -11.33 16.72 14.85
N ALA A 22 -11.74 17.99 14.96
CA ALA A 22 -12.25 18.56 16.19
C ALA A 22 -13.47 17.79 16.71
N ARG A 23 -14.38 17.40 15.81
CA ARG A 23 -15.57 16.61 16.14
C ARG A 23 -15.18 15.20 16.65
N ARG A 24 -14.31 14.49 15.94
CA ARG A 24 -13.86 13.14 16.33
C ARG A 24 -13.15 13.12 17.67
N LEU A 25 -12.33 14.14 17.93
CA LEU A 25 -11.59 14.28 19.19
C LEU A 25 -12.39 14.95 20.32
N GLY A 26 -13.60 15.48 20.03
CA GLY A 26 -14.41 16.23 21.00
C GLY A 26 -13.72 17.47 21.54
N VAL A 27 -12.94 18.18 20.69
CA VAL A 27 -12.26 19.43 20.99
C VAL A 27 -12.77 20.55 20.09
N THR A 28 -12.35 21.80 20.36
CA THR A 28 -12.70 22.92 19.50
C THR A 28 -11.85 22.98 18.23
N LYS A 29 -12.38 23.58 17.16
CA LYS A 29 -11.61 23.83 15.93
C LYS A 29 -10.37 24.69 16.21
N SER A 30 -10.45 25.64 17.14
CA SER A 30 -9.31 26.47 17.53
C SER A 30 -8.21 25.64 18.23
N THR A 31 -8.57 24.59 18.98
CA THR A 31 -7.62 23.64 19.58
C THR A 31 -6.84 22.92 18.49
N VAL A 32 -7.54 22.35 17.49
CA VAL A 32 -6.88 21.69 16.34
C VAL A 32 -5.99 22.65 15.59
N HIS A 33 -6.41 23.91 15.39
CA HIS A 33 -5.59 24.92 14.75
C HIS A 33 -4.29 25.19 15.51
N LYS A 34 -4.35 25.32 16.87
CA LYS A 34 -3.17 25.48 17.73
C LYS A 34 -2.21 24.29 17.65
N TRP A 35 -2.72 23.07 17.51
CA TRP A 35 -1.88 21.89 17.32
C TRP A 35 -1.16 21.90 15.98
N LEU A 36 -1.84 22.32 14.92
CA LEU A 36 -1.28 22.43 13.57
C LEU A 36 -0.34 23.64 13.39
N SER A 37 -0.48 24.72 14.18
CA SER A 37 0.50 25.82 14.16
C SER A 37 1.83 25.43 14.81
N GLY A 38 1.84 24.38 15.64
CA GLY A 38 3.03 23.92 16.37
C GLY A 38 3.30 24.69 17.68
N ASP A 39 2.36 25.53 18.13
CA ASP A 39 2.49 26.32 19.34
C ASP A 39 2.39 25.46 20.62
N VAL A 40 1.78 24.27 20.50
CA VAL A 40 1.59 23.36 21.63
C VAL A 40 2.78 22.43 21.76
N LYS A 41 3.61 22.66 22.79
CA LYS A 41 4.81 21.87 23.09
C LYS A 41 4.54 20.63 23.94
N ARG A 42 3.47 20.60 24.71
CA ARG A 42 3.09 19.44 25.56
C ARG A 42 1.59 19.27 25.59
N LEU A 43 1.15 18.03 25.61
CA LEU A 43 -0.24 17.64 25.83
C LEU A 43 -0.37 16.94 27.19
N HIS A 44 -1.56 17.02 27.79
CA HIS A 44 -1.91 16.18 28.92
C HIS A 44 -2.07 14.72 28.46
N ASN A 45 -1.75 13.78 29.34
CA ASN A 45 -1.82 12.35 29.04
C ASN A 45 -3.23 11.91 28.58
N ASP A 46 -4.28 12.47 29.18
CA ASP A 46 -5.67 12.18 28.79
C ASP A 46 -5.95 12.61 27.33
N THR A 47 -5.37 13.75 26.91
CA THR A 47 -5.50 14.22 25.54
C THR A 47 -4.73 13.30 24.57
N ILE A 48 -3.53 12.88 24.96
CA ILE A 48 -2.73 11.93 24.18
C ILE A 48 -3.48 10.60 24.04
N ALA A 49 -4.01 10.06 25.13
CA ALA A 49 -4.79 8.81 25.13
C ALA A 49 -6.00 8.92 24.19
N LYS A 50 -6.73 10.02 24.25
CA LYS A 50 -7.90 10.26 23.40
C LYS A 50 -7.54 10.38 21.92
N ILE A 51 -6.42 11.06 21.60
CA ILE A 51 -5.93 11.15 20.23
C ILE A 51 -5.51 9.74 19.75
N SER A 52 -4.81 8.97 20.58
CA SER A 52 -4.38 7.61 20.26
C SER A 52 -5.56 6.68 19.97
N GLU A 53 -6.63 6.76 20.78
CA GLU A 53 -7.87 6.01 20.58
C GLU A 53 -8.52 6.32 19.23
N VAL A 54 -8.68 7.61 18.90
CA VAL A 54 -9.33 8.04 17.65
C VAL A 54 -8.46 7.75 16.43
N PHE A 55 -7.14 7.87 16.56
CA PHE A 55 -6.20 7.63 15.45
C PHE A 55 -5.89 6.14 15.25
N GLY A 56 -6.16 5.31 16.26
CA GLY A 56 -5.93 3.87 16.21
C GLY A 56 -4.47 3.45 16.38
N TYR A 57 -3.60 4.33 16.93
CA TYR A 57 -2.20 4.04 17.25
C TYR A 57 -1.65 4.90 18.39
N ASP A 58 -0.54 4.46 19.01
CA ASP A 58 0.05 5.13 20.17
C ASP A 58 0.75 6.45 19.81
N VAL A 59 0.00 7.55 19.90
CA VAL A 59 0.51 8.91 19.68
C VAL A 59 1.55 9.30 20.74
N GLY A 60 1.44 8.80 21.95
CA GLY A 60 2.40 9.04 23.03
C GLY A 60 3.78 8.47 22.68
N ALA A 61 3.83 7.24 22.20
CA ALA A 61 5.06 6.62 21.73
C ALA A 61 5.69 7.41 20.57
N MET A 62 4.89 7.85 19.60
CA MET A 62 5.39 8.68 18.48
C MET A 62 5.97 10.02 18.94
N LEU A 63 5.31 10.71 19.89
CA LEU A 63 5.80 11.95 20.46
C LEU A 63 7.12 11.77 21.22
N ASN A 64 7.34 10.58 21.81
CA ASN A 64 8.57 10.19 22.48
C ASN A 64 9.68 9.70 21.52
N GLY A 65 9.44 9.76 20.19
CA GLY A 65 10.41 9.36 19.18
C GLY A 65 10.43 7.85 18.87
N THR A 66 9.49 7.08 19.41
CA THR A 66 9.32 5.65 19.05
C THR A 66 8.77 5.55 17.63
N VAL A 67 9.42 4.74 16.79
CA VAL A 67 8.90 4.38 15.47
C VAL A 67 7.88 3.26 15.64
N LEU A 68 6.61 3.54 15.32
CA LEU A 68 5.58 2.52 15.33
C LEU A 68 5.68 1.65 14.08
N THR A 69 5.62 0.35 14.27
CA THR A 69 5.52 -0.63 13.19
C THR A 69 4.17 -1.32 13.21
N PHE A 70 3.70 -1.70 12.04
CA PHE A 70 2.43 -2.39 11.81
C PHE A 70 2.69 -3.60 10.93
N LYS A 71 1.99 -4.67 11.20
CA LYS A 71 2.14 -5.90 10.45
C LYS A 71 1.23 -5.92 9.22
N LYS A 72 1.78 -6.38 8.12
CA LYS A 72 1.07 -6.63 6.86
C LYS A 72 1.30 -8.06 6.42
N PRO A 73 0.29 -8.77 5.89
CA PRO A 73 0.44 -10.15 5.47
C PRO A 73 1.42 -10.26 4.29
N ILE A 74 2.23 -11.30 4.30
CA ILE A 74 3.02 -11.73 3.15
C ILE A 74 2.25 -12.85 2.47
N LEU A 75 1.95 -12.65 1.20
CA LEU A 75 1.30 -13.64 0.34
C LEU A 75 2.33 -14.26 -0.58
N GLY A 76 2.21 -15.57 -0.76
CA GLY A 76 3.05 -16.34 -1.67
C GLY A 76 2.45 -16.46 -3.06
N TYR A 77 2.71 -17.61 -3.68
CA TYR A 77 2.17 -17.95 -4.99
C TYR A 77 0.64 -18.11 -4.90
N VAL A 78 -0.09 -17.31 -5.67
CA VAL A 78 -1.55 -17.38 -5.76
C VAL A 78 -1.91 -18.40 -6.84
N LYS A 79 -2.51 -19.52 -6.44
CA LYS A 79 -3.07 -20.49 -7.39
C LYS A 79 -4.38 -19.99 -7.99
N ALA A 80 -4.63 -20.42 -9.22
CA ALA A 80 -5.85 -20.19 -9.97
C ALA A 80 -7.15 -20.42 -9.18
N GLY A 81 -8.09 -19.50 -9.34
CA GLY A 81 -9.46 -19.66 -8.84
C GLY A 81 -9.64 -19.46 -7.32
N TYR A 82 -8.57 -19.14 -6.57
CA TYR A 82 -8.62 -18.88 -5.14
C TYR A 82 -8.57 -17.39 -4.83
N ASP A 83 -9.13 -17.03 -3.68
CA ASP A 83 -8.98 -15.69 -3.13
C ASP A 83 -7.48 -15.38 -2.88
N LEU A 84 -7.00 -14.22 -3.30
CA LEU A 84 -5.64 -13.75 -3.04
C LEU A 84 -5.27 -13.88 -1.55
N PHE A 85 -6.21 -13.66 -0.65
CA PHE A 85 -6.07 -13.72 0.80
C PHE A 85 -6.42 -15.09 1.40
N ALA A 86 -6.59 -16.14 0.58
CA ALA A 86 -6.78 -17.47 1.11
C ALA A 86 -5.64 -17.89 2.06
N GLN A 87 -5.98 -18.58 3.14
CA GLN A 87 -5.04 -18.95 4.20
C GLN A 87 -3.83 -19.75 3.67
N GLU A 88 -4.01 -20.52 2.62
CA GLU A 88 -2.96 -21.30 1.95
C GLU A 88 -1.90 -20.45 1.24
N ASN A 89 -2.20 -19.18 0.93
CA ASN A 89 -1.26 -18.23 0.32
C ASN A 89 -0.46 -17.43 1.35
N TYR A 90 -0.81 -17.52 2.63
CA TYR A 90 -0.18 -16.77 3.71
C TYR A 90 1.19 -17.37 4.07
N LEU A 91 2.24 -16.54 3.98
CA LEU A 91 3.62 -16.91 4.29
C LEU A 91 4.14 -16.30 5.60
N GLY A 92 3.39 -15.40 6.21
CA GLY A 92 3.80 -14.67 7.41
C GLY A 92 3.45 -13.19 7.35
N GLU A 93 4.15 -12.39 8.11
CA GLU A 93 3.92 -10.94 8.23
C GLU A 93 5.22 -10.17 8.05
N GLU A 94 5.12 -8.97 7.49
CA GLU A 94 6.21 -8.01 7.35
C GLU A 94 5.84 -6.69 8.02
N GLU A 95 6.81 -6.06 8.67
CA GLU A 95 6.59 -4.80 9.35
C GLU A 95 6.70 -3.60 8.41
N VAL A 96 5.77 -2.68 8.55
CA VAL A 96 5.74 -1.37 7.87
C VAL A 96 5.68 -0.25 8.90
N THR A 97 6.20 0.92 8.54
CA THR A 97 6.11 2.11 9.38
C THR A 97 4.71 2.70 9.31
N GLU A 98 4.39 3.62 10.25
CA GLU A 98 3.14 4.40 10.23
C GLU A 98 2.93 5.11 8.87
N VAL A 99 4.00 5.66 8.30
CA VAL A 99 3.94 6.37 7.00
C VAL A 99 3.54 5.43 5.85
N ASP A 100 3.92 4.17 5.96
CA ASP A 100 3.68 3.20 4.88
C ASP A 100 2.43 2.35 5.09
N ARG A 101 1.91 2.25 6.32
CA ARG A 101 0.80 1.31 6.66
C ARG A 101 -0.44 1.44 5.78
N LYS A 102 -0.74 2.65 5.30
CA LYS A 102 -1.91 2.93 4.44
C LYS A 102 -1.58 2.99 2.94
N LYS A 103 -0.29 3.02 2.59
CA LYS A 103 0.13 3.03 1.18
C LYS A 103 -0.09 1.70 0.47
N GLY A 104 -0.09 0.59 1.23
CA GLY A 104 -0.32 -0.75 0.72
C GLY A 104 -1.10 -1.61 1.72
N ASP A 105 -1.53 -2.76 1.24
CA ASP A 105 -2.41 -3.66 1.99
C ASP A 105 -1.73 -4.98 2.33
N TYR A 106 -0.82 -5.47 1.46
CA TYR A 106 -0.10 -6.73 1.62
C TYR A 106 1.26 -6.71 0.92
N PHE A 107 2.11 -7.66 1.28
CA PHE A 107 3.31 -8.00 0.53
C PHE A 107 3.07 -9.22 -0.34
N LEU A 108 3.58 -9.20 -1.56
CA LEU A 108 3.62 -10.36 -2.44
C LEU A 108 5.08 -10.81 -2.59
N LYS A 109 5.35 -12.08 -2.30
CA LYS A 109 6.66 -12.67 -2.54
C LYS A 109 6.88 -12.82 -4.05
N VAL A 110 7.93 -12.20 -4.54
CA VAL A 110 8.28 -12.22 -5.98
C VAL A 110 8.90 -13.56 -6.33
N THR A 111 8.52 -14.10 -7.48
CA THR A 111 9.14 -15.29 -8.06
C THR A 111 9.53 -14.99 -9.50
N GLY A 112 10.77 -15.33 -9.86
CA GLY A 112 11.34 -15.12 -11.17
C GLY A 112 12.00 -13.75 -11.35
N ASP A 113 12.50 -13.52 -12.56
CA ASP A 113 13.42 -12.44 -12.92
C ASP A 113 12.86 -11.44 -13.92
N SER A 114 11.57 -11.55 -14.25
CA SER A 114 10.96 -10.76 -15.33
C SER A 114 10.98 -9.24 -15.10
N MET A 115 11.24 -8.78 -13.87
CA MET A 115 11.24 -7.37 -13.48
C MET A 115 12.58 -6.90 -12.89
N ILE A 116 13.68 -7.59 -13.18
CA ILE A 116 15.02 -7.29 -12.63
C ILE A 116 15.52 -5.89 -13.02
N GLY A 117 15.14 -5.38 -14.18
CA GLY A 117 15.50 -4.03 -14.63
C GLY A 117 14.87 -2.91 -13.82
N GLU A 118 13.82 -3.22 -13.02
CA GLU A 118 13.21 -2.31 -12.04
C GLU A 118 13.69 -2.59 -10.61
N GLY A 119 14.73 -3.42 -10.43
CA GLY A 119 15.23 -3.81 -9.11
C GLY A 119 14.34 -4.79 -8.36
N ILE A 120 13.36 -5.41 -9.03
CA ILE A 120 12.47 -6.42 -8.46
C ILE A 120 13.09 -7.80 -8.71
N MET A 121 13.76 -8.33 -7.69
CA MET A 121 14.51 -9.58 -7.76
C MET A 121 13.65 -10.76 -7.29
N ASP A 122 14.02 -11.96 -7.70
CA ASP A 122 13.48 -13.21 -7.13
C ASP A 122 13.64 -13.22 -5.61
N GLY A 123 12.62 -13.68 -4.89
CA GLY A 123 12.58 -13.70 -3.42
C GLY A 123 12.28 -12.36 -2.75
N SER A 124 12.28 -11.22 -3.46
CA SER A 124 11.90 -9.91 -2.93
C SER A 124 10.44 -9.88 -2.46
N LEU A 125 10.11 -8.92 -1.59
CA LEU A 125 8.76 -8.65 -1.13
C LEU A 125 8.23 -7.37 -1.79
N ALA A 126 7.28 -7.48 -2.70
CA ALA A 126 6.61 -6.35 -3.31
C ALA A 126 5.46 -5.86 -2.41
N TYR A 127 5.51 -4.61 -1.92
CA TYR A 127 4.43 -4.00 -1.17
C TYR A 127 3.36 -3.49 -2.12
N VAL A 128 2.15 -3.97 -1.96
CA VAL A 128 1.07 -3.81 -2.93
C VAL A 128 -0.12 -3.10 -2.32
N LYS A 129 -0.65 -2.11 -3.04
CA LYS A 129 -1.96 -1.52 -2.79
C LYS A 129 -2.99 -2.26 -3.62
N GLN A 130 -3.95 -2.92 -2.97
CA GLN A 130 -5.05 -3.58 -3.65
C GLN A 130 -5.92 -2.57 -4.41
N CYS A 131 -6.11 -2.81 -5.69
CA CYS A 131 -6.97 -2.01 -6.56
C CYS A 131 -7.27 -2.81 -7.84
N ASP A 132 -8.32 -2.43 -8.54
CA ASP A 132 -8.79 -3.03 -9.79
C ASP A 132 -8.41 -2.23 -11.06
N ASP A 133 -7.81 -1.04 -10.87
CA ASP A 133 -7.28 -0.20 -11.96
C ASP A 133 -6.00 0.52 -11.52
N VAL A 134 -5.11 0.78 -12.48
CA VAL A 134 -3.86 1.53 -12.28
C VAL A 134 -3.59 2.46 -13.47
N PRO A 135 -2.91 3.59 -13.26
CA PRO A 135 -2.41 4.41 -14.37
C PRO A 135 -1.52 3.61 -15.31
N SER A 136 -1.65 3.85 -16.62
CA SER A 136 -0.77 3.25 -17.63
C SER A 136 0.70 3.56 -17.32
N GLY A 137 1.56 2.56 -17.42
CA GLY A 137 2.98 2.63 -17.05
C GLY A 137 3.27 2.22 -15.60
N SER A 138 2.26 1.95 -14.77
CA SER A 138 2.45 1.47 -13.40
C SER A 138 2.96 0.02 -13.37
N ILE A 139 3.76 -0.31 -12.35
CA ILE A 139 4.05 -1.71 -12.02
C ILE A 139 2.86 -2.27 -11.24
N ALA A 140 2.27 -3.34 -11.75
CA ALA A 140 1.05 -3.92 -11.21
C ALA A 140 1.17 -5.42 -11.00
N VAL A 141 0.44 -5.93 -10.03
CA VAL A 141 0.12 -7.35 -9.88
C VAL A 141 -1.09 -7.64 -10.75
N VAL A 142 -0.94 -8.55 -11.67
CA VAL A 142 -1.94 -8.87 -12.71
C VAL A 142 -2.27 -10.35 -12.68
N LEU A 143 -3.55 -10.67 -12.73
CA LEU A 143 -4.08 -12.03 -12.92
C LEU A 143 -4.46 -12.21 -14.39
N ILE A 144 -3.98 -13.27 -15.02
CA ILE A 144 -4.21 -13.59 -16.43
C ILE A 144 -4.93 -14.93 -16.50
N GLY A 145 -6.03 -14.99 -17.24
CA GLY A 145 -6.81 -16.21 -17.47
C GLY A 145 -7.45 -16.82 -16.21
N GLY A 146 -7.33 -16.15 -15.08
CA GLY A 146 -7.83 -16.64 -13.79
C GLY A 146 -6.83 -17.54 -13.04
N ASP A 147 -5.65 -17.83 -13.59
CA ASP A 147 -4.71 -18.80 -13.01
C ASP A 147 -3.24 -18.35 -12.95
N GLU A 148 -2.84 -17.33 -13.67
CA GLU A 148 -1.47 -16.83 -13.65
C GLU A 148 -1.40 -15.45 -12.97
N VAL A 149 -0.76 -15.35 -11.81
CA VAL A 149 -0.44 -14.07 -11.16
C VAL A 149 0.97 -13.66 -11.53
N THR A 150 1.15 -12.43 -12.01
CA THR A 150 2.44 -11.90 -12.42
C THR A 150 2.60 -10.43 -12.04
N ILE A 151 3.83 -9.97 -11.89
CA ILE A 151 4.18 -8.55 -11.76
C ILE A 151 4.74 -8.07 -13.09
N LYS A 152 4.13 -7.03 -13.67
CA LYS A 152 4.55 -6.44 -14.94
C LYS A 152 4.31 -4.93 -14.94
N ARG A 153 4.94 -4.22 -15.85
CA ARG A 153 4.52 -2.88 -16.23
C ARG A 153 3.25 -2.97 -17.04
N PHE A 154 2.16 -2.44 -16.49
CA PHE A 154 0.86 -2.41 -17.13
C PHE A 154 0.75 -1.19 -18.05
N ILE A 155 0.55 -1.41 -19.33
CA ILE A 155 0.38 -0.35 -20.33
C ILE A 155 -0.98 -0.53 -20.99
N LYS A 156 -1.83 0.49 -20.87
CA LYS A 156 -3.16 0.53 -21.46
C LYS A 156 -3.16 1.44 -22.69
N LYS A 157 -3.54 0.89 -23.82
CA LYS A 157 -3.77 1.62 -25.08
C LYS A 157 -5.28 1.54 -25.45
N SER A 158 -5.69 2.28 -26.48
CA SER A 158 -7.09 2.37 -26.89
C SER A 158 -7.74 1.02 -27.23
N ASP A 159 -6.95 0.07 -27.75
CA ASP A 159 -7.42 -1.20 -28.31
C ASP A 159 -6.71 -2.43 -27.73
N MET A 160 -5.72 -2.25 -26.85
CA MET A 160 -4.95 -3.35 -26.27
C MET A 160 -4.41 -3.04 -24.87
N ILE A 161 -4.09 -4.10 -24.15
CA ILE A 161 -3.29 -4.10 -22.92
C ILE A 161 -1.93 -4.71 -23.25
N ILE A 162 -0.85 -4.11 -22.73
CA ILE A 162 0.50 -4.65 -22.84
C ILE A 162 1.00 -4.89 -21.41
N LEU A 163 1.47 -6.10 -21.15
CA LEU A 163 2.19 -6.47 -19.94
C LEU A 163 3.67 -6.57 -20.27
N GLU A 164 4.42 -5.53 -19.93
CA GLU A 164 5.83 -5.40 -20.27
C GLU A 164 6.70 -5.89 -19.11
N ALA A 165 7.66 -6.76 -19.42
CA ALA A 165 8.72 -7.16 -18.51
C ALA A 165 9.84 -6.11 -18.48
N ALA A 166 10.50 -5.95 -17.34
CA ALA A 166 11.73 -5.17 -17.23
C ALA A 166 12.97 -6.07 -17.27
N ASN A 167 12.93 -7.07 -18.15
CA ASN A 167 14.02 -7.98 -18.43
C ASN A 167 14.06 -8.19 -19.98
N PRO A 168 15.14 -7.82 -20.66
CA PRO A 168 15.24 -7.96 -22.12
C PRO A 168 15.08 -9.40 -22.63
N GLN A 169 15.29 -10.39 -21.78
CA GLN A 169 15.13 -11.82 -22.12
C GLN A 169 13.67 -12.29 -22.03
N VAL A 170 12.79 -11.50 -21.45
CA VAL A 170 11.37 -11.83 -21.27
C VAL A 170 10.53 -10.97 -22.20
N PRO A 171 9.86 -11.56 -23.20
CA PRO A 171 9.05 -10.80 -24.14
C PRO A 171 7.83 -10.16 -23.45
N ALA A 172 7.41 -9.00 -23.94
CA ALA A 172 6.15 -8.40 -23.54
C ALA A 172 4.97 -9.24 -24.05
N ARG A 173 3.87 -9.27 -23.29
CA ARG A 173 2.63 -9.92 -23.69
C ARG A 173 1.60 -8.86 -24.09
N TYR A 174 0.93 -9.11 -25.19
CA TYR A 174 -0.05 -8.22 -25.80
C TYR A 174 -1.42 -8.87 -25.73
N PHE A 175 -2.43 -8.11 -25.35
CA PHE A 175 -3.82 -8.56 -25.25
C PHE A 175 -4.72 -7.55 -25.95
N SER A 176 -5.28 -7.93 -27.11
CA SER A 176 -6.31 -7.15 -27.79
C SER A 176 -7.62 -7.17 -26.97
N LYS A 177 -8.56 -6.27 -27.29
CA LYS A 177 -9.90 -6.27 -26.67
C LYS A 177 -10.61 -7.62 -26.82
N HIS A 178 -10.41 -8.32 -27.93
CA HIS A 178 -11.00 -9.63 -28.15
C HIS A 178 -10.37 -10.68 -27.23
N GLU A 179 -9.04 -10.72 -27.16
CA GLU A 179 -8.30 -11.67 -26.32
C GLU A 179 -8.57 -11.48 -24.84
N VAL A 180 -8.79 -10.25 -24.36
CA VAL A 180 -9.17 -9.98 -22.95
C VAL A 180 -10.52 -10.60 -22.60
N ASN A 181 -11.43 -10.80 -23.55
CA ASN A 181 -12.70 -11.49 -23.32
C ASN A 181 -12.53 -13.02 -23.16
N GLU A 182 -11.57 -13.60 -23.88
CA GLU A 182 -11.30 -15.05 -23.82
C GLU A 182 -10.32 -15.39 -22.71
N LEU A 183 -9.31 -14.53 -22.49
CA LEU A 183 -8.28 -14.64 -21.46
C LEU A 183 -8.30 -13.36 -20.59
N PRO A 184 -9.15 -13.30 -19.56
CA PRO A 184 -9.32 -12.10 -18.75
C PRO A 184 -8.02 -11.65 -18.09
N VAL A 185 -7.68 -10.37 -18.29
CA VAL A 185 -6.55 -9.69 -17.62
C VAL A 185 -7.12 -8.78 -16.53
N LYS A 186 -6.89 -9.13 -15.27
CA LYS A 186 -7.39 -8.39 -14.11
C LYS A 186 -6.22 -7.80 -13.31
N ILE A 187 -6.35 -6.56 -12.90
CA ILE A 187 -5.42 -5.94 -11.95
C ILE A 187 -5.84 -6.39 -10.55
N LEU A 188 -4.87 -6.87 -9.76
CA LEU A 188 -5.05 -7.22 -8.35
C LEU A 188 -4.49 -6.16 -7.43
N GLY A 189 -3.58 -5.31 -7.93
CA GLY A 189 -3.02 -4.22 -7.15
C GLY A 189 -1.85 -3.50 -7.83
N LYS A 190 -1.51 -2.34 -7.27
CA LYS A 190 -0.36 -1.52 -7.67
C LYS A 190 0.81 -1.80 -6.75
N VAL A 191 1.99 -2.04 -7.31
CA VAL A 191 3.24 -2.13 -6.53
C VAL A 191 3.64 -0.73 -6.09
N ILE A 192 3.84 -0.54 -4.78
CA ILE A 192 4.21 0.73 -4.15
C ILE A 192 5.73 0.83 -4.01
N TYR A 193 6.36 -0.20 -3.46
CA TYR A 193 7.81 -0.38 -3.37
C TYR A 193 8.16 -1.86 -3.22
N VAL A 194 9.44 -2.16 -3.25
CA VAL A 194 9.96 -3.52 -3.06
C VAL A 194 11.02 -3.53 -1.95
N LYS A 195 10.98 -4.55 -1.11
CA LYS A 195 12.04 -4.88 -0.15
C LYS A 195 12.83 -6.06 -0.69
N THR A 196 14.13 -5.90 -0.89
CA THR A 196 15.03 -7.00 -1.24
C THR A 196 15.65 -7.53 0.04
N ILE A 197 15.53 -8.83 0.31
CA ILE A 197 16.12 -9.52 1.45
C ILE A 197 17.40 -10.18 0.94
N PHE A 198 18.54 -9.87 1.56
CA PHE A 198 19.87 -10.43 1.26
C PHE A 198 20.20 -11.56 2.21
#